data_69a19f119b95cd09bac0a1e8aec4bcb9
#
_entry.id   69a19f119b95cd09bac0a1e8aec4bcb9
#
_cell.length_a   1.000
_cell.length_b   1.000
_cell.length_c   1.000
_cell.angle_alpha   90.00
_cell.angle_beta   90.00
_cell.angle_gamma   90.00
#
_symmetry.space_group_name_H-M   'P 1'
#
loop_
_entity.id
_entity.type
_entity.pdbx_description
1 polymer ?
#
loop_
_entity_poly.entity_id
_entity_poly.type
_entity_poly.pdbx_seq_one_letter_code
_entity_poly.pdbx_strand_id
1 'polypeptide(L)'
;AGRIIDCSSKVVITADEGLRGGEKTALKANVDRALTNPETSSVQKVIVCKRTGGEIEWNRHRDIWYHALLEVASSTCAPKEMGAEESLFILYTSGSTGKPKGVLHTTAGYLLYAALTHERVFDYKPGEVYWCTADVGWVTGHSYIVYGPLANGATTLLFEGVPNYPDITRVSKIIDKHKVNILYTAPTAIRAMMAEGTKSVEGADGSSLRLLGSVGEPINPEAWGWYYNTVGKQNCPIVDTWWQTETGGILISPLPGATALKPGSATRPFFGVIPALVDNLGNLIEGAAEGNLVILDSWPGQSRTLYGDHDRFVDTYFKTFRGMYFTGDGARRDEDGYFWITGRVDDVLNVSGHRMGTAEI
;
A
#
# COMPACT_ATOMS: atom_id res chain seq x y z
N ALA A 1 -10.75 -2.08 19.41
CA ALA A 1 -12.02 -1.41 19.76
C ALA A 1 -12.23 -0.15 18.90
N GLY A 2 -11.32 0.85 18.93
CA GLY A 2 -11.53 2.17 18.32
C GLY A 2 -12.05 2.18 16.88
N ARG A 3 -11.52 1.32 16.00
CA ARG A 3 -11.98 1.19 14.60
C ARG A 3 -13.41 0.65 14.51
N ILE A 4 -13.76 -0.33 15.35
CA ILE A 4 -15.11 -0.91 15.41
C ILE A 4 -16.12 0.15 15.85
N ILE A 5 -15.77 0.96 16.83
CA ILE A 5 -16.61 2.04 17.35
C ILE A 5 -16.81 3.11 16.27
N ASP A 6 -15.73 3.57 15.67
CA ASP A 6 -15.75 4.66 14.68
C ASP A 6 -16.64 4.34 13.46
N CYS A 7 -16.56 3.12 12.91
CA CYS A 7 -17.39 2.73 11.77
C CYS A 7 -18.64 1.92 12.14
N SER A 8 -18.96 1.78 13.43
CA SER A 8 -20.12 1.03 13.91
C SER A 8 -20.24 -0.37 13.29
N SER A 9 -19.11 -1.10 13.22
CA SER A 9 -19.03 -2.42 12.59
C SER A 9 -20.06 -3.39 13.16
N LYS A 10 -20.81 -4.05 12.29
CA LYS A 10 -21.81 -5.07 12.67
C LYS A 10 -21.25 -6.48 12.66
N VAL A 11 -20.25 -6.71 11.82
CA VAL A 11 -19.58 -8.00 11.63
C VAL A 11 -18.08 -7.82 11.71
N VAL A 12 -17.41 -8.71 12.42
CA VAL A 12 -15.94 -8.81 12.43
C VAL A 12 -15.55 -10.14 11.81
N ILE A 13 -14.60 -10.13 10.89
CA ILE A 13 -14.00 -11.35 10.34
C ILE A 13 -12.58 -11.47 10.87
N THR A 14 -12.22 -12.63 11.40
CA THR A 14 -10.91 -12.91 11.96
C THR A 14 -10.51 -14.36 11.72
N ALA A 15 -9.32 -14.75 12.14
CA ALA A 15 -8.94 -16.17 12.24
C ALA A 15 -8.72 -16.57 13.69
N ASP A 16 -8.68 -17.88 13.95
CA ASP A 16 -8.26 -18.40 15.26
C ASP A 16 -6.89 -17.82 15.64
N GLU A 17 -5.89 -18.09 14.80
CA GLU A 17 -4.53 -17.58 14.93
C GLU A 17 -4.01 -17.19 13.52
N GLY A 18 -2.99 -16.33 13.45
CA GLY A 18 -2.20 -16.05 12.25
C GLY A 18 -0.80 -16.62 12.39
N LEU A 19 -0.13 -16.86 11.26
CA LEU A 19 1.26 -17.30 11.22
C LEU A 19 2.13 -16.19 10.65
N ARG A 20 3.20 -15.81 11.37
CA ARG A 20 4.15 -14.81 10.91
C ARG A 20 5.56 -15.15 11.38
N GLY A 21 6.48 -15.39 10.43
CA GLY A 21 7.89 -15.69 10.75
C GLY A 21 8.08 -16.93 11.64
N GLY A 22 7.18 -17.92 11.55
CA GLY A 22 7.19 -19.10 12.41
C GLY A 22 6.41 -18.95 13.73
N GLU A 23 6.03 -17.73 14.09
CA GLU A 23 5.31 -17.41 15.32
C GLU A 23 3.79 -17.40 15.08
N LYS A 24 3.03 -17.75 16.12
CA LYS A 24 1.57 -17.67 16.13
C LYS A 24 1.10 -16.37 16.74
N THR A 25 0.15 -15.72 16.09
CA THR A 25 -0.53 -14.52 16.59
C THR A 25 -1.97 -14.87 16.96
N ALA A 26 -2.37 -14.64 18.19
CA ALA A 26 -3.70 -14.92 18.70
C ALA A 26 -4.74 -13.91 18.21
N LEU A 27 -5.20 -14.02 16.95
CA LEU A 27 -6.07 -13.04 16.30
C LEU A 27 -7.45 -12.98 16.94
N LYS A 28 -8.09 -14.15 17.20
CA LYS A 28 -9.40 -14.21 17.85
C LYS A 28 -9.36 -13.61 19.26
N ALA A 29 -8.34 -13.88 20.05
CA ALA A 29 -8.18 -13.30 21.39
C ALA A 29 -8.06 -11.78 21.35
N ASN A 30 -7.40 -11.21 20.33
CA ASN A 30 -7.33 -9.76 20.12
C ASN A 30 -8.73 -9.17 19.82
N VAL A 31 -9.54 -9.87 19.03
CA VAL A 31 -10.93 -9.47 18.76
C VAL A 31 -11.76 -9.55 20.05
N ASP A 32 -11.68 -10.65 20.80
CA ASP A 32 -12.43 -10.80 22.05
C ASP A 32 -12.10 -9.69 23.05
N ARG A 33 -10.82 -9.40 23.23
CA ARG A 33 -10.37 -8.28 24.06
C ARG A 33 -10.91 -6.93 23.57
N ALA A 34 -10.95 -6.69 22.26
CA ALA A 34 -11.54 -5.46 21.72
C ALA A 34 -13.04 -5.37 22.03
N LEU A 35 -13.75 -6.49 22.01
CA LEU A 35 -15.19 -6.58 22.24
C LEU A 35 -15.58 -6.59 23.73
N THR A 36 -14.65 -6.53 24.68
CA THR A 36 -14.96 -6.24 26.08
C THR A 36 -15.33 -4.78 26.33
N ASN A 37 -14.99 -3.88 25.38
CA ASN A 37 -15.40 -2.48 25.44
C ASN A 37 -16.90 -2.36 25.13
N PRO A 38 -17.73 -1.81 26.05
CA PRO A 38 -19.19 -1.67 25.84
C PRO A 38 -19.58 -0.88 24.58
N GLU A 39 -18.75 0.06 24.16
CA GLU A 39 -19.00 0.88 22.96
C GLU A 39 -18.91 0.08 21.65
N THR A 40 -18.41 -1.17 21.68
CA THR A 40 -18.39 -2.08 20.53
C THR A 40 -19.67 -2.91 20.38
N SER A 41 -20.72 -2.57 21.09
CA SER A 41 -22.02 -3.27 21.10
C SER A 41 -22.73 -3.33 19.74
N SER A 42 -22.28 -2.57 18.75
CA SER A 42 -22.73 -2.67 17.37
C SER A 42 -22.41 -4.02 16.71
N VAL A 43 -21.38 -4.74 17.21
CA VAL A 43 -20.94 -6.02 16.63
C VAL A 43 -21.94 -7.12 17.00
N GLN A 44 -22.59 -7.65 15.97
CA GLN A 44 -23.59 -8.72 16.09
C GLN A 44 -22.98 -10.11 15.89
N LYS A 45 -21.98 -10.23 14.99
CA LYS A 45 -21.35 -11.49 14.63
C LYS A 45 -19.83 -11.36 14.48
N VAL A 46 -19.13 -12.43 14.87
CA VAL A 46 -17.71 -12.63 14.61
C VAL A 46 -17.56 -13.91 13.79
N ILE A 47 -17.07 -13.76 12.56
CA ILE A 47 -16.80 -14.88 11.66
C ILE A 47 -15.35 -15.28 11.84
N VAL A 48 -15.10 -16.54 12.18
CA VAL A 48 -13.77 -17.05 12.52
C VAL A 48 -13.30 -18.05 11.48
N CYS A 49 -12.19 -17.75 10.80
CA CYS A 49 -11.50 -18.70 9.92
C CYS A 49 -10.63 -19.63 10.76
N LYS A 50 -10.79 -20.94 10.59
CA LYS A 50 -9.93 -21.95 11.21
C LYS A 50 -8.64 -22.06 10.42
N ARG A 51 -7.57 -21.38 10.88
CA ARG A 51 -6.28 -21.34 10.18
C ARG A 51 -5.27 -22.34 10.74
N THR A 52 -5.12 -22.38 12.06
CA THR A 52 -4.15 -23.27 12.74
C THR A 52 -4.84 -24.41 13.50
N GLY A 53 -6.09 -24.22 13.85
CA GLY A 53 -6.85 -25.16 14.72
C GLY A 53 -6.46 -25.02 16.18
N GLY A 54 -5.82 -23.90 16.58
CA GLY A 54 -5.53 -23.61 17.98
C GLY A 54 -6.79 -23.47 18.84
N GLU A 55 -6.62 -23.68 20.13
CA GLU A 55 -7.70 -23.47 21.09
C GLU A 55 -8.02 -21.99 21.24
N ILE A 56 -9.30 -21.64 21.15
CA ILE A 56 -9.79 -20.26 21.26
C ILE A 56 -11.04 -20.21 22.15
N GLU A 57 -11.22 -19.08 22.83
CA GLU A 57 -12.48 -18.79 23.51
C GLU A 57 -13.62 -18.65 22.48
N TRP A 58 -14.81 -19.12 22.85
CA TRP A 58 -15.95 -19.17 21.94
C TRP A 58 -17.23 -18.64 22.56
N ASN A 59 -17.79 -17.58 21.99
CA ASN A 59 -19.09 -17.06 22.36
C ASN A 59 -20.17 -17.60 21.40
N ARG A 60 -21.01 -18.56 21.89
CA ARG A 60 -22.03 -19.23 21.07
C ARG A 60 -23.12 -18.32 20.49
N HIS A 61 -23.31 -17.14 21.04
CA HIS A 61 -24.34 -16.19 20.58
C HIS A 61 -23.81 -15.26 19.50
N ARG A 62 -22.48 -15.14 19.37
CA ARG A 62 -21.81 -14.17 18.51
C ARG A 62 -20.94 -14.82 17.44
N ASP A 63 -20.18 -15.85 17.81
CA ASP A 63 -19.11 -16.42 17.00
C ASP A 63 -19.64 -17.51 16.06
N ILE A 64 -19.17 -17.50 14.81
CA ILE A 64 -19.56 -18.46 13.77
C ILE A 64 -18.31 -18.88 13.01
N TRP A 65 -18.14 -20.17 12.80
CA TRP A 65 -17.06 -20.66 11.94
C TRP A 65 -17.30 -20.29 10.48
N TYR A 66 -16.29 -19.79 9.80
CA TYR A 66 -16.37 -19.44 8.37
C TYR A 66 -16.73 -20.65 7.49
N HIS A 67 -16.11 -21.81 7.73
CA HIS A 67 -16.42 -23.02 6.98
C HIS A 67 -17.88 -23.49 7.18
N ALA A 68 -18.44 -23.34 8.38
CA ALA A 68 -19.86 -23.66 8.59
C ALA A 68 -20.82 -22.75 7.82
N LEU A 69 -20.43 -21.48 7.62
CA LEU A 69 -21.19 -20.59 6.73
C LEU A 69 -21.09 -21.01 5.27
N LEU A 70 -19.93 -21.48 4.83
CA LEU A 70 -19.75 -21.93 3.44
C LEU A 70 -20.58 -23.16 3.11
N GLU A 71 -20.82 -24.07 4.06
CA GLU A 71 -21.64 -25.27 3.85
C GLU A 71 -23.12 -24.94 3.50
N VAL A 72 -23.61 -23.79 3.95
CA VAL A 72 -25.00 -23.37 3.73
C VAL A 72 -25.14 -22.17 2.78
N ALA A 73 -24.01 -21.57 2.37
CA ALA A 73 -24.02 -20.43 1.48
C ALA A 73 -24.35 -20.84 0.04
N SER A 74 -25.09 -19.97 -0.67
CA SER A 74 -25.25 -20.13 -2.11
C SER A 74 -23.91 -19.94 -2.81
N SER A 75 -23.67 -20.76 -3.85
CA SER A 75 -22.54 -20.57 -4.77
C SER A 75 -22.68 -19.35 -5.68
N THR A 76 -23.86 -18.76 -5.72
CA THR A 76 -24.18 -17.57 -6.52
C THR A 76 -24.49 -16.39 -5.60
N CYS A 77 -23.74 -15.30 -5.79
CA CYS A 77 -23.98 -14.00 -5.14
C CYS A 77 -23.94 -12.93 -6.22
N ALA A 78 -25.11 -12.38 -6.55
CA ALA A 78 -25.19 -11.28 -7.50
C ALA A 78 -24.51 -10.03 -6.91
N PRO A 79 -23.64 -9.34 -7.68
CA PRO A 79 -23.06 -8.09 -7.23
C PRO A 79 -24.16 -7.05 -7.04
N LYS A 80 -24.06 -6.26 -5.96
CA LYS A 80 -24.95 -5.13 -5.76
C LYS A 80 -24.55 -4.00 -6.71
N GLU A 81 -25.51 -3.44 -7.43
CA GLU A 81 -25.29 -2.21 -8.19
C GLU A 81 -24.99 -1.05 -7.24
N MET A 82 -23.93 -0.31 -7.55
CA MET A 82 -23.45 0.81 -6.74
C MET A 82 -23.31 2.06 -7.61
N GLY A 83 -23.69 3.20 -7.08
CA GLY A 83 -23.37 4.49 -7.68
C GLY A 83 -21.87 4.79 -7.64
N ALA A 84 -21.40 5.60 -8.58
CA ALA A 84 -19.97 5.93 -8.72
C ALA A 84 -19.35 6.50 -7.44
N GLU A 85 -20.07 7.34 -6.73
CA GLU A 85 -19.63 8.01 -5.50
C GLU A 85 -20.11 7.31 -4.22
N GLU A 86 -20.76 6.15 -4.31
CA GLU A 86 -21.05 5.35 -3.12
C GLU A 86 -19.77 4.78 -2.50
N SER A 87 -19.75 4.70 -1.17
CA SER A 87 -18.57 4.23 -0.40
C SER A 87 -18.22 2.80 -0.76
N LEU A 88 -16.94 2.57 -1.06
CA LEU A 88 -16.39 1.25 -1.33
C LEU A 88 -15.81 0.63 -0.06
N PHE A 89 -14.92 1.34 0.60
CA PHE A 89 -14.31 0.91 1.85
C PHE A 89 -13.80 2.09 2.70
N ILE A 90 -13.54 1.79 3.96
CA ILE A 90 -12.86 2.67 4.91
C ILE A 90 -11.55 2.00 5.29
N LEU A 91 -10.43 2.69 5.11
CA LEU A 91 -9.13 2.22 5.55
C LEU A 91 -8.55 3.14 6.61
N TYR A 92 -8.22 2.56 7.78
CA TYR A 92 -7.72 3.32 8.90
C TYR A 92 -6.20 3.50 8.84
N THR A 93 -5.77 4.75 8.92
CA THR A 93 -4.37 5.15 9.05
C THR A 93 -4.08 5.72 10.43
N SER A 94 -2.80 5.75 10.83
CA SER A 94 -2.37 6.45 12.04
C SER A 94 -2.61 7.95 11.89
N GLY A 95 -3.20 8.57 12.90
CA GLY A 95 -3.36 10.02 12.97
C GLY A 95 -2.35 10.62 13.95
N SER A 96 -1.83 11.80 13.66
CA SER A 96 -0.94 12.57 14.54
C SER A 96 -1.57 12.88 15.92
N THR A 97 -2.89 12.89 16.00
CA THR A 97 -3.68 13.15 17.24
C THR A 97 -4.02 11.89 18.03
N GLY A 98 -3.50 10.71 17.66
CA GLY A 98 -3.82 9.43 18.29
C GLY A 98 -5.18 8.82 17.89
N LYS A 99 -6.15 9.61 17.39
CA LYS A 99 -7.40 9.08 16.83
C LYS A 99 -7.16 8.59 15.41
N PRO A 100 -7.46 7.31 15.07
CA PRO A 100 -7.31 6.79 13.71
C PRO A 100 -8.11 7.63 12.70
N LYS A 101 -7.57 7.79 11.49
CA LYS A 101 -8.26 8.42 10.37
C LYS A 101 -8.87 7.32 9.50
N GLY A 102 -10.18 7.28 9.39
CA GLY A 102 -10.90 6.37 8.50
C GLY A 102 -10.96 6.97 7.08
N VAL A 103 -9.96 6.72 6.26
CA VAL A 103 -9.93 7.21 4.86
C VAL A 103 -11.00 6.50 4.06
N LEU A 104 -11.93 7.26 3.48
CA LEU A 104 -13.06 6.74 2.71
C LEU A 104 -12.80 6.87 1.21
N HIS A 105 -12.83 5.73 0.53
CA HIS A 105 -12.79 5.65 -0.93
C HIS A 105 -14.15 5.29 -1.52
N THR A 106 -14.47 5.88 -2.70
CA THR A 106 -15.69 5.64 -3.44
C THR A 106 -15.50 4.62 -4.56
N THR A 107 -16.61 4.04 -5.02
CA THR A 107 -16.60 2.83 -5.84
C THR A 107 -15.91 3.02 -7.19
N ALA A 108 -16.38 3.94 -8.03
CA ALA A 108 -15.92 4.00 -9.42
C ALA A 108 -14.54 4.66 -9.55
N GLY A 109 -14.35 5.83 -8.92
CA GLY A 109 -13.09 6.58 -9.08
C GLY A 109 -11.87 5.81 -8.58
N TYR A 110 -11.99 5.19 -7.40
CA TYR A 110 -10.92 4.36 -6.84
C TYR A 110 -10.62 3.15 -7.72
N LEU A 111 -11.64 2.36 -8.11
CA LEU A 111 -11.45 1.15 -8.89
C LEU A 111 -10.86 1.45 -10.27
N LEU A 112 -11.39 2.48 -10.95
CA LEU A 112 -10.84 2.94 -12.23
C LEU A 112 -9.37 3.30 -12.11
N TYR A 113 -9.01 4.07 -11.07
CA TYR A 113 -7.65 4.56 -10.90
C TYR A 113 -6.68 3.44 -10.52
N ALA A 114 -7.08 2.54 -9.61
CA ALA A 114 -6.28 1.38 -9.24
C ALA A 114 -6.05 0.44 -10.44
N ALA A 115 -7.07 0.19 -11.25
CA ALA A 115 -6.97 -0.64 -12.44
C ALA A 115 -6.05 -0.01 -13.50
N LEU A 116 -6.24 1.28 -13.80
CA LEU A 116 -5.44 1.99 -14.81
C LEU A 116 -3.97 2.08 -14.41
N THR A 117 -3.70 2.44 -13.16
CA THR A 117 -2.31 2.54 -12.67
C THR A 117 -1.65 1.18 -12.58
N HIS A 118 -2.35 0.12 -12.17
CA HIS A 118 -1.83 -1.24 -12.22
C HIS A 118 -1.45 -1.64 -13.67
N GLU A 119 -2.33 -1.44 -14.62
CA GLU A 119 -2.07 -1.80 -16.02
C GLU A 119 -0.86 -1.04 -16.58
N ARG A 120 -0.81 0.28 -16.40
CA ARG A 120 0.15 1.14 -17.07
C ARG A 120 1.51 1.22 -16.36
N VAL A 121 1.53 1.32 -15.04
CA VAL A 121 2.77 1.43 -14.27
C VAL A 121 3.54 0.10 -14.28
N PHE A 122 2.83 -1.02 -14.17
CA PHE A 122 3.47 -2.34 -14.23
C PHE A 122 3.54 -2.90 -15.66
N ASP A 123 3.04 -2.15 -16.66
CA ASP A 123 2.97 -2.63 -18.05
C ASP A 123 2.44 -4.07 -18.14
N TYR A 124 1.41 -4.35 -17.33
CA TYR A 124 0.86 -5.69 -17.14
C TYR A 124 0.37 -6.30 -18.45
N LYS A 125 0.77 -7.54 -18.72
CA LYS A 125 0.33 -8.31 -19.87
C LYS A 125 -0.55 -9.49 -19.43
N PRO A 126 -1.63 -9.78 -20.15
CA PRO A 126 -2.48 -10.96 -19.83
C PRO A 126 -1.66 -12.25 -19.72
N GLY A 127 -1.91 -13.01 -18.67
CA GLY A 127 -1.23 -14.27 -18.40
C GLY A 127 0.02 -14.17 -17.53
N GLU A 128 0.49 -12.96 -17.23
CA GLU A 128 1.60 -12.76 -16.30
C GLU A 128 1.18 -12.99 -14.86
N VAL A 129 2.13 -13.45 -14.05
CA VAL A 129 1.98 -13.54 -12.59
C VAL A 129 2.54 -12.29 -11.95
N TYR A 130 1.66 -11.55 -11.31
CA TYR A 130 1.97 -10.34 -10.54
C TYR A 130 2.05 -10.68 -9.05
N TRP A 131 3.10 -10.23 -8.39
CA TRP A 131 3.26 -10.41 -6.95
C TRP A 131 3.59 -9.11 -6.24
N CYS A 132 2.66 -8.63 -5.44
CA CYS A 132 2.88 -7.60 -4.46
C CYS A 132 3.06 -8.23 -3.09
N THR A 133 4.16 -7.91 -2.40
CA THR A 133 4.48 -8.51 -1.09
C THR A 133 3.88 -7.75 0.09
N ALA A 134 3.10 -6.69 -0.15
CA ALA A 134 2.44 -5.92 0.89
C ALA A 134 1.40 -6.76 1.65
N ASP A 135 1.14 -6.37 2.88
CA ASP A 135 0.02 -6.91 3.65
C ASP A 135 -1.31 -6.37 3.08
N VAL A 136 -2.31 -7.25 2.92
CA VAL A 136 -3.65 -6.88 2.43
C VAL A 136 -4.34 -5.86 3.33
N GLY A 137 -3.98 -5.78 4.60
CA GLY A 137 -4.50 -4.80 5.55
C GLY A 137 -4.05 -3.35 5.30
N TRP A 138 -3.06 -3.12 4.43
CA TRP A 138 -2.60 -1.80 4.01
C TRP A 138 -3.18 -1.41 2.66
N VAL A 139 -3.18 -0.09 2.36
CA VAL A 139 -3.70 0.40 1.07
C VAL A 139 -2.99 -0.22 -0.13
N THR A 140 -1.70 -0.51 -0.02
CA THR A 140 -0.96 -1.17 -1.10
C THR A 140 -1.55 -2.55 -1.42
N GLY A 141 -1.94 -3.31 -0.40
CA GLY A 141 -2.64 -4.57 -0.59
C GLY A 141 -4.04 -4.38 -1.20
N HIS A 142 -4.79 -3.36 -0.77
CA HIS A 142 -6.08 -3.04 -1.38
C HIS A 142 -5.93 -2.71 -2.86
N SER A 143 -5.12 -1.70 -3.19
CA SER A 143 -5.00 -1.20 -4.57
C SER A 143 -4.27 -2.17 -5.50
N TYR A 144 -3.19 -2.83 -5.01
CA TYR A 144 -2.26 -3.58 -5.86
C TYR A 144 -2.06 -5.06 -5.49
N ILE A 145 -2.95 -5.64 -4.67
CA ILE A 145 -3.14 -7.09 -4.58
C ILE A 145 -4.56 -7.44 -5.01
N VAL A 146 -5.56 -6.67 -4.53
CA VAL A 146 -6.97 -6.97 -4.74
C VAL A 146 -7.54 -6.19 -5.91
N TYR A 147 -7.79 -4.88 -5.76
CA TYR A 147 -8.65 -4.15 -6.68
C TYR A 147 -8.04 -3.95 -8.07
N GLY A 148 -6.85 -3.39 -8.19
CA GLY A 148 -6.20 -3.12 -9.47
C GLY A 148 -5.92 -4.38 -10.28
N PRO A 149 -5.17 -5.35 -9.73
CA PRO A 149 -4.87 -6.59 -10.44
C PRO A 149 -6.10 -7.38 -10.85
N LEU A 150 -7.07 -7.59 -9.94
CA LEU A 150 -8.26 -8.40 -10.24
C LEU A 150 -9.21 -7.70 -11.22
N ALA A 151 -9.31 -6.37 -11.20
CA ALA A 151 -10.06 -5.62 -12.22
C ALA A 151 -9.48 -5.79 -13.63
N ASN A 152 -8.16 -6.03 -13.73
CA ASN A 152 -7.47 -6.30 -15.00
C ASN A 152 -7.39 -7.80 -15.34
N GLY A 153 -8.07 -8.66 -14.58
CA GLY A 153 -8.02 -10.12 -14.78
C GLY A 153 -6.64 -10.74 -14.55
N ALA A 154 -5.80 -10.07 -13.74
CA ALA A 154 -4.45 -10.54 -13.48
C ALA A 154 -4.40 -11.74 -12.54
N THR A 155 -3.41 -12.61 -12.76
CA THR A 155 -3.02 -13.61 -11.77
C THR A 155 -2.19 -12.91 -10.70
N THR A 156 -2.78 -12.67 -9.52
CA THR A 156 -2.10 -12.08 -8.37
C THR A 156 -1.72 -13.16 -7.36
N LEU A 157 -0.48 -13.11 -6.87
CA LEU A 157 0.03 -14.05 -5.89
C LEU A 157 -0.20 -13.48 -4.48
N LEU A 158 -0.90 -14.24 -3.65
CA LEU A 158 -1.10 -13.97 -2.22
C LEU A 158 -0.12 -14.81 -1.40
N PHE A 159 0.57 -14.17 -0.48
CA PHE A 159 1.63 -14.78 0.32
C PHE A 159 1.35 -14.57 1.81
N GLU A 160 1.27 -15.68 2.55
CA GLU A 160 1.19 -15.65 4.01
C GLU A 160 2.58 -15.84 4.62
N GLY A 161 3.05 -14.86 5.35
CA GLY A 161 4.34 -14.94 6.04
C GLY A 161 5.19 -13.67 5.89
N VAL A 162 6.47 -13.81 6.12
CA VAL A 162 7.48 -12.76 5.94
C VAL A 162 8.53 -13.19 4.92
N PRO A 163 9.11 -12.24 4.16
CA PRO A 163 10.00 -12.54 3.04
C PRO A 163 11.27 -13.34 3.42
N ASN A 164 11.72 -13.22 4.67
CA ASN A 164 12.97 -13.84 5.16
C ASN A 164 12.76 -15.11 6.00
N TYR A 165 11.55 -15.68 6.04
CA TYR A 165 11.26 -16.91 6.77
C TYR A 165 10.80 -18.02 5.82
N PRO A 166 11.29 -19.28 5.96
CA PRO A 166 12.24 -19.78 6.97
C PRO A 166 13.70 -19.34 6.73
N ASP A 167 14.01 -18.88 5.53
CA ASP A 167 15.32 -18.37 5.15
C ASP A 167 15.21 -17.24 4.12
N ILE A 168 16.31 -16.51 3.91
CA ILE A 168 16.35 -15.32 3.06
C ILE A 168 16.12 -15.64 1.56
N THR A 169 16.24 -16.87 1.13
CA THR A 169 15.97 -17.29 -0.26
C THR A 169 14.47 -17.46 -0.56
N ARG A 170 13.60 -17.20 0.45
CA ARG A 170 12.15 -17.37 0.33
C ARG A 170 11.56 -16.65 -0.87
N VAL A 171 11.95 -15.39 -1.07
CA VAL A 171 11.44 -14.55 -2.15
C VAL A 171 11.82 -15.14 -3.52
N SER A 172 13.10 -15.45 -3.72
CA SER A 172 13.59 -16.00 -4.97
C SER A 172 12.99 -17.39 -5.29
N LYS A 173 12.83 -18.23 -4.27
CA LYS A 173 12.15 -19.53 -4.43
C LYS A 173 10.67 -19.39 -4.84
N ILE A 174 9.97 -18.40 -4.32
CA ILE A 174 8.57 -18.13 -4.71
C ILE A 174 8.53 -17.64 -6.16
N ILE A 175 9.42 -16.73 -6.54
CA ILE A 175 9.53 -16.22 -7.92
C ILE A 175 9.69 -17.37 -8.90
N ASP A 176 10.64 -18.27 -8.65
CA ASP A 176 10.92 -19.39 -9.52
C ASP A 176 9.78 -20.41 -9.56
N LYS A 177 9.21 -20.74 -8.39
CA LYS A 177 8.13 -21.71 -8.27
C LYS A 177 6.87 -21.28 -9.01
N HIS A 178 6.51 -19.98 -8.90
CA HIS A 178 5.26 -19.45 -9.45
C HIS A 178 5.47 -18.67 -10.75
N LYS A 179 6.71 -18.63 -11.26
CA LYS A 179 7.07 -17.91 -12.50
C LYS A 179 6.60 -16.44 -12.46
N VAL A 180 6.91 -15.78 -11.36
CA VAL A 180 6.54 -14.37 -11.16
C VAL A 180 7.20 -13.50 -12.22
N ASN A 181 6.40 -12.67 -12.88
CA ASN A 181 6.88 -11.74 -13.92
C ASN A 181 7.10 -10.33 -13.37
N ILE A 182 6.29 -9.92 -12.40
CA ILE A 182 6.33 -8.59 -11.80
C ILE A 182 6.41 -8.74 -10.29
N LEU A 183 7.46 -8.18 -9.67
CA LEU A 183 7.64 -8.15 -8.23
C LEU A 183 7.52 -6.71 -7.71
N TYR A 184 6.55 -6.46 -6.85
CA TYR A 184 6.31 -5.16 -6.21
C TYR A 184 6.48 -5.29 -4.70
N THR A 185 7.48 -4.62 -4.12
CA THR A 185 7.87 -4.80 -2.72
C THR A 185 8.34 -3.50 -2.07
N ALA A 186 8.54 -3.52 -0.76
CA ALA A 186 8.99 -2.35 -0.01
C ALA A 186 10.52 -2.27 0.08
N PRO A 187 11.12 -1.06 0.12
CA PRO A 187 12.56 -0.87 0.35
C PRO A 187 13.10 -1.58 1.59
N THR A 188 12.32 -1.66 2.66
CA THR A 188 12.69 -2.44 3.86
C THR A 188 12.96 -3.91 3.53
N ALA A 189 12.13 -4.54 2.70
CA ALA A 189 12.34 -5.92 2.27
C ALA A 189 13.57 -6.03 1.33
N ILE A 190 13.76 -5.04 0.45
CA ILE A 190 14.93 -4.96 -0.44
C ILE A 190 16.22 -4.85 0.38
N ARG A 191 16.26 -3.95 1.39
CA ARG A 191 17.41 -3.79 2.28
C ARG A 191 17.69 -5.06 3.10
N ALA A 192 16.66 -5.76 3.57
CA ALA A 192 16.83 -7.03 4.27
C ALA A 192 17.46 -8.10 3.38
N MET A 193 17.06 -8.18 2.11
CA MET A 193 17.70 -9.08 1.13
C MET A 193 19.13 -8.64 0.80
N MET A 194 19.38 -7.34 0.64
CA MET A 194 20.68 -6.77 0.35
C MET A 194 21.68 -7.01 1.47
N ALA A 195 21.27 -6.94 2.74
CA ALA A 195 22.11 -7.22 3.90
C ALA A 195 22.71 -8.64 3.90
N GLU A 196 22.00 -9.60 3.30
CA GLU A 196 22.47 -10.98 3.11
C GLU A 196 23.23 -11.18 1.79
N GLY A 197 23.42 -10.11 1.03
CA GLY A 197 24.15 -10.12 -0.23
C GLY A 197 23.52 -11.05 -1.28
N THR A 198 24.37 -11.81 -1.99
CA THR A 198 23.91 -12.73 -3.05
C THR A 198 23.20 -13.98 -2.52
N LYS A 199 23.28 -14.27 -1.23
CA LYS A 199 22.59 -15.43 -0.62
C LYS A 199 21.06 -15.37 -0.85
N SER A 200 20.48 -14.16 -0.87
CA SER A 200 19.04 -13.99 -1.07
C SER A 200 18.52 -14.48 -2.44
N VAL A 201 19.41 -14.59 -3.42
CA VAL A 201 19.10 -15.04 -4.79
C VAL A 201 19.90 -16.30 -5.17
N GLU A 202 20.58 -16.93 -4.21
CA GLU A 202 21.42 -18.10 -4.46
C GLU A 202 20.58 -19.27 -4.97
N GLY A 203 21.04 -19.86 -6.08
CA GLY A 203 20.37 -20.99 -6.73
C GLY A 203 19.07 -20.64 -7.46
N ALA A 204 18.71 -19.34 -7.52
CA ALA A 204 17.51 -18.92 -8.22
C ALA A 204 17.75 -18.65 -9.71
N ASP A 205 16.83 -19.14 -10.53
CA ASP A 205 16.80 -18.83 -11.96
C ASP A 205 16.37 -17.39 -12.22
N GLY A 206 15.27 -16.91 -11.57
CA GLY A 206 14.73 -15.55 -11.70
C GLY A 206 14.42 -15.11 -13.13
N SER A 207 14.51 -16.00 -14.12
CA SER A 207 14.35 -15.67 -15.56
C SER A 207 12.94 -15.25 -15.94
N SER A 208 11.95 -15.56 -15.10
CA SER A 208 10.56 -15.11 -15.32
C SER A 208 10.34 -13.64 -15.01
N LEU A 209 11.20 -13.02 -14.16
CA LEU A 209 11.07 -11.60 -13.83
C LEU A 209 11.36 -10.73 -15.05
N ARG A 210 10.48 -9.75 -15.29
CA ARG A 210 10.70 -8.70 -16.28
C ARG A 210 10.55 -7.28 -15.75
N LEU A 211 9.93 -7.12 -14.57
CA LEU A 211 9.72 -5.81 -13.95
C LEU A 211 9.78 -5.92 -12.43
N LEU A 212 10.44 -4.95 -11.85
CA LEU A 212 10.54 -4.74 -10.40
C LEU A 212 9.82 -3.46 -10.00
N GLY A 213 9.30 -3.41 -8.79
CA GLY A 213 8.69 -2.20 -8.26
C GLY A 213 9.04 -1.98 -6.80
N SER A 214 9.03 -0.70 -6.39
CA SER A 214 9.28 -0.24 -5.03
C SER A 214 8.13 0.62 -4.53
N VAL A 215 7.75 0.44 -3.25
CA VAL A 215 6.59 1.11 -2.65
C VAL A 215 6.71 1.30 -1.14
N GLY A 216 6.08 2.36 -0.64
CA GLY A 216 5.77 2.54 0.77
C GLY A 216 6.74 3.44 1.53
N GLU A 217 7.96 3.57 1.06
CA GLU A 217 8.99 4.47 1.59
C GLU A 217 9.99 4.84 0.48
N PRO A 218 10.75 5.93 0.62
CA PRO A 218 11.82 6.25 -0.33
C PRO A 218 12.88 5.14 -0.36
N ILE A 219 13.33 4.78 -1.56
CA ILE A 219 14.45 3.87 -1.77
C ILE A 219 15.72 4.66 -2.03
N ASN A 220 16.80 4.38 -1.29
CA ASN A 220 18.07 5.01 -1.57
C ASN A 220 18.73 4.44 -2.84
N PRO A 221 19.63 5.20 -3.50
CA PRO A 221 20.27 4.77 -4.74
C PRO A 221 21.05 3.46 -4.63
N GLU A 222 21.64 3.17 -3.46
CA GLU A 222 22.40 1.94 -3.23
C GLU A 222 21.49 0.70 -3.24
N ALA A 223 20.40 0.73 -2.48
CA ALA A 223 19.41 -0.36 -2.46
C ALA A 223 18.73 -0.52 -3.83
N TRP A 224 18.45 0.60 -4.52
CA TRP A 224 17.92 0.60 -5.88
C TRP A 224 18.89 -0.10 -6.83
N GLY A 225 20.18 0.27 -6.79
CA GLY A 225 21.22 -0.33 -7.62
C GLY A 225 21.41 -1.82 -7.33
N TRP A 226 21.40 -2.22 -6.06
CA TRP A 226 21.46 -3.62 -5.67
C TRP A 226 20.24 -4.41 -6.21
N TYR A 227 19.05 -3.85 -6.07
CA TYR A 227 17.81 -4.47 -6.55
C TYR A 227 17.81 -4.67 -8.06
N TYR A 228 18.26 -3.64 -8.80
CA TYR A 228 18.42 -3.72 -10.25
C TYR A 228 19.46 -4.75 -10.69
N ASN A 229 20.66 -4.71 -10.07
CA ASN A 229 21.77 -5.57 -10.48
C ASN A 229 21.60 -7.02 -10.03
N THR A 230 21.13 -7.25 -8.80
CA THR A 230 21.12 -8.58 -8.18
C THR A 230 19.81 -9.31 -8.42
N VAL A 231 18.68 -8.70 -8.10
CA VAL A 231 17.36 -9.35 -8.29
C VAL A 231 16.92 -9.26 -9.74
N GLY A 232 17.04 -8.09 -10.35
CA GLY A 232 16.65 -7.82 -11.74
C GLY A 232 17.66 -8.24 -12.78
N LYS A 233 18.87 -8.68 -12.37
CA LYS A 233 19.96 -9.11 -13.29
C LYS A 233 20.21 -8.12 -14.43
N GLN A 234 20.03 -6.81 -14.16
CA GLN A 234 20.18 -5.69 -15.11
C GLN A 234 19.18 -5.72 -16.30
N ASN A 235 18.18 -6.61 -16.25
CA ASN A 235 17.21 -6.77 -17.33
C ASN A 235 15.80 -6.27 -16.94
N CYS A 236 15.54 -6.04 -15.64
CA CYS A 236 14.23 -5.63 -15.16
C CYS A 236 14.25 -4.14 -14.82
N PRO A 237 13.50 -3.27 -15.52
CA PRO A 237 13.31 -1.90 -15.08
C PRO A 237 12.65 -1.87 -13.69
N ILE A 238 12.96 -0.82 -12.91
CA ILE A 238 12.35 -0.59 -11.60
C ILE A 238 11.34 0.54 -11.72
N VAL A 239 10.10 0.28 -11.35
CA VAL A 239 9.11 1.32 -11.12
C VAL A 239 9.13 1.69 -9.64
N ASP A 240 9.74 2.83 -9.32
CA ASP A 240 9.73 3.42 -7.99
C ASP A 240 8.50 4.30 -7.87
N THR A 241 7.57 3.96 -6.98
CA THR A 241 6.24 4.54 -6.97
C THR A 241 6.03 5.39 -5.73
N TRP A 242 5.49 6.59 -5.92
CA TRP A 242 5.03 7.41 -4.81
C TRP A 242 3.51 7.59 -4.86
N TRP A 243 2.87 7.34 -3.73
CA TRP A 243 1.45 7.52 -3.49
C TRP A 243 1.13 7.29 -2.00
N GLN A 244 -0.11 7.52 -1.60
CA GLN A 244 -0.57 7.46 -0.22
C GLN A 244 -1.89 6.69 -0.11
N THR A 245 -2.32 6.37 1.11
CA THR A 245 -3.65 5.79 1.36
C THR A 245 -4.74 6.69 0.79
N GLU A 246 -4.60 7.98 0.98
CA GLU A 246 -5.54 9.01 0.56
C GLU A 246 -5.59 9.18 -0.96
N THR A 247 -4.54 8.83 -1.66
CA THR A 247 -4.51 8.96 -3.13
C THR A 247 -5.16 7.81 -3.87
N GLY A 248 -5.36 6.67 -3.21
CA GLY A 248 -6.01 5.47 -3.76
C GLY A 248 -5.18 4.69 -4.78
N GLY A 249 -4.15 5.31 -5.34
CA GLY A 249 -3.24 4.71 -6.29
C GLY A 249 -2.04 5.59 -6.58
N ILE A 250 -1.16 5.12 -7.46
CA ILE A 250 0.15 5.72 -7.78
C ILE A 250 -0.03 7.07 -8.47
N LEU A 251 0.62 8.12 -7.93
CA LEU A 251 0.62 9.46 -8.49
C LEU A 251 1.90 9.81 -9.25
N ILE A 252 3.05 9.33 -8.78
CA ILE A 252 4.35 9.60 -9.41
C ILE A 252 5.07 8.27 -9.58
N SER A 253 5.51 7.95 -10.81
CA SER A 253 6.20 6.71 -11.13
C SER A 253 6.78 6.75 -12.53
N PRO A 254 7.90 6.08 -12.81
CA PRO A 254 8.31 5.83 -14.18
C PRO A 254 7.32 4.91 -14.90
N LEU A 255 7.28 5.02 -16.22
CA LEU A 255 6.59 4.08 -17.09
C LEU A 255 7.63 3.21 -17.82
N PRO A 256 7.53 1.88 -17.73
CA PRO A 256 8.48 0.96 -18.35
C PRO A 256 8.64 1.22 -19.85
N GLY A 257 9.90 1.33 -20.31
CA GLY A 257 10.21 1.57 -21.71
C GLY A 257 10.00 3.01 -22.20
N ALA A 258 9.32 3.87 -21.41
CA ALA A 258 9.02 5.27 -21.80
C ALA A 258 9.77 6.30 -20.96
N THR A 259 10.15 5.97 -19.73
CA THR A 259 10.82 6.91 -18.80
C THR A 259 12.24 6.44 -18.53
N ALA A 260 13.24 7.30 -18.77
CA ALA A 260 14.61 7.02 -18.32
C ALA A 260 14.65 6.97 -16.78
N LEU A 261 15.30 5.95 -16.24
CA LEU A 261 15.33 5.74 -14.79
C LEU A 261 16.48 6.50 -14.14
N LYS A 262 16.22 7.08 -12.97
CA LYS A 262 17.24 7.63 -12.07
C LYS A 262 17.11 6.95 -10.71
N PRO A 263 18.19 6.36 -10.16
CA PRO A 263 18.12 5.64 -8.90
C PRO A 263 17.51 6.47 -7.76
N GLY A 264 16.52 5.90 -7.07
CA GLY A 264 15.82 6.54 -5.95
C GLY A 264 14.80 7.61 -6.34
N SER A 265 14.57 7.85 -7.64
CA SER A 265 13.58 8.79 -8.11
C SER A 265 12.26 8.11 -8.45
N ALA A 266 11.15 8.64 -7.92
CA ALA A 266 9.80 8.30 -8.39
C ALA A 266 9.53 8.85 -9.80
N THR A 267 10.42 9.66 -10.34
CA THR A 267 10.45 10.24 -11.68
C THR A 267 9.33 11.23 -11.97
N ARG A 268 8.37 10.91 -12.83
CA ARG A 268 7.39 11.86 -13.38
C ARG A 268 5.97 11.55 -12.91
N PRO A 269 5.08 12.56 -12.88
CA PRO A 269 3.69 12.33 -12.54
C PRO A 269 3.01 11.39 -13.54
N PHE A 270 2.09 10.59 -13.00
CA PHE A 270 1.18 9.80 -13.81
C PHE A 270 0.18 10.71 -14.56
N PHE A 271 -0.43 10.18 -15.61
CA PHE A 271 -1.35 10.93 -16.47
C PHE A 271 -2.46 11.65 -15.67
N GLY A 272 -2.63 12.95 -15.92
CA GLY A 272 -3.63 13.80 -15.28
C GLY A 272 -3.28 14.26 -13.85
N VAL A 273 -2.16 13.81 -13.29
CA VAL A 273 -1.68 14.27 -11.97
C VAL A 273 -0.79 15.48 -12.14
N ILE A 274 -1.02 16.53 -11.36
CA ILE A 274 -0.29 17.82 -11.43
C ILE A 274 0.40 18.08 -10.09
N PRO A 275 1.57 17.46 -9.80
CA PRO A 275 2.33 17.74 -8.60
C PRO A 275 3.06 19.08 -8.75
N ALA A 276 3.20 19.79 -7.64
CA ALA A 276 4.00 21.00 -7.54
C ALA A 276 4.78 21.03 -6.24
N LEU A 277 5.84 21.81 -6.21
CA LEU A 277 6.57 22.17 -5.00
C LEU A 277 6.16 23.56 -4.54
N VAL A 278 5.95 23.71 -3.24
CA VAL A 278 5.65 25.01 -2.63
C VAL A 278 6.58 25.27 -1.44
N ASP A 279 6.83 26.55 -1.20
CA ASP A 279 7.50 27.00 0.02
C ASP A 279 6.57 26.89 1.25
N ASN A 280 7.04 27.29 2.42
CA ASN A 280 6.24 27.22 3.65
C ASN A 280 5.08 28.26 3.68
N LEU A 281 5.06 29.19 2.75
CA LEU A 281 3.99 30.20 2.58
C LEU A 281 2.96 29.76 1.51
N GLY A 282 3.21 28.65 0.81
CA GLY A 282 2.35 28.15 -0.27
C GLY A 282 2.64 28.75 -1.64
N ASN A 283 3.76 29.47 -1.81
CA ASN A 283 4.16 29.96 -3.13
C ASN A 283 4.75 28.83 -3.96
N LEU A 284 4.33 28.74 -5.21
CA LEU A 284 4.86 27.76 -6.17
C LEU A 284 6.34 28.00 -6.44
N ILE A 285 7.12 26.90 -6.44
CA ILE A 285 8.54 26.92 -6.76
C ILE A 285 8.73 26.27 -8.12
N GLU A 286 9.29 27.03 -9.07
CA GLU A 286 9.55 26.55 -10.43
C GLU A 286 10.95 25.96 -10.57
N GLY A 287 11.18 25.17 -11.64
CA GLY A 287 12.47 24.58 -11.98
C GLY A 287 12.96 23.51 -11.00
N ALA A 288 14.27 23.32 -10.95
CA ALA A 288 14.92 22.44 -9.98
C ALA A 288 14.86 23.03 -8.58
N ALA A 289 14.27 22.33 -7.62
CA ALA A 289 14.03 22.86 -6.28
C ALA A 289 13.68 21.76 -5.27
N GLU A 290 13.68 22.15 -3.99
CA GLU A 290 13.11 21.36 -2.89
C GLU A 290 11.96 22.13 -2.24
N GLY A 291 10.95 21.43 -1.76
CA GLY A 291 9.81 22.06 -1.12
C GLY A 291 8.78 21.04 -0.59
N ASN A 292 7.66 21.58 -0.14
CA ASN A 292 6.52 20.75 0.24
C ASN A 292 5.83 20.27 -1.03
N LEU A 293 5.54 18.97 -1.11
CA LEU A 293 4.84 18.39 -2.25
C LEU A 293 3.34 18.61 -2.11
N VAL A 294 2.74 19.20 -3.13
CA VAL A 294 1.30 19.40 -3.26
C VAL A 294 0.80 18.88 -4.60
N ILE A 295 -0.50 18.55 -4.67
CA ILE A 295 -1.16 18.21 -5.94
C ILE A 295 -2.18 19.33 -6.23
N LEU A 296 -2.11 19.91 -7.44
CA LEU A 296 -2.86 21.10 -7.80
C LEU A 296 -4.29 20.82 -8.24
N ASP A 297 -4.57 19.60 -8.72
CA ASP A 297 -5.91 19.23 -9.18
C ASP A 297 -6.29 17.84 -8.68
N SER A 298 -7.59 17.51 -8.70
CA SER A 298 -8.11 16.22 -8.27
C SER A 298 -7.83 15.13 -9.31
N TRP A 299 -7.87 13.87 -8.85
CA TRP A 299 -7.75 12.68 -9.69
C TRP A 299 -8.80 11.63 -9.28
N PRO A 300 -9.15 10.67 -10.13
CA PRO A 300 -10.26 9.74 -9.84
C PRO A 300 -10.11 8.95 -8.53
N GLY A 301 -8.88 8.54 -8.20
CA GLY A 301 -8.58 7.75 -7.00
C GLY A 301 -8.51 8.51 -5.69
N GLN A 302 -8.63 9.84 -5.70
CA GLN A 302 -8.57 10.68 -4.50
C GLN A 302 -9.67 10.28 -3.50
N SER A 303 -9.31 10.09 -2.23
CA SER A 303 -10.28 9.90 -1.16
C SER A 303 -11.26 11.08 -1.06
N ARG A 304 -12.50 10.79 -0.75
CA ARG A 304 -13.55 11.82 -0.71
C ARG A 304 -13.65 12.49 0.64
N THR A 305 -13.29 11.77 1.70
CA THR A 305 -13.40 12.28 3.08
C THR A 305 -12.70 11.35 4.07
N LEU A 306 -12.64 11.77 5.33
CA LEU A 306 -12.52 10.87 6.47
C LEU A 306 -13.92 10.49 6.94
N TYR A 307 -14.14 9.20 7.20
CA TYR A 307 -15.45 8.69 7.60
C TYR A 307 -15.94 9.37 8.88
N GLY A 308 -17.11 10.00 8.79
CA GLY A 308 -17.72 10.72 9.91
C GLY A 308 -17.00 12.01 10.35
N ASP A 309 -15.97 12.48 9.61
CA ASP A 309 -15.14 13.61 10.05
C ASP A 309 -14.60 14.41 8.83
N HIS A 310 -15.52 15.00 8.06
CA HIS A 310 -15.18 15.75 6.84
C HIS A 310 -14.34 17.01 7.14
N ASP A 311 -14.63 17.70 8.24
CA ASP A 311 -13.90 18.90 8.62
C ASP A 311 -12.43 18.59 8.88
N ARG A 312 -12.14 17.45 9.53
CA ARG A 312 -10.77 16.98 9.73
C ARG A 312 -10.08 16.62 8.41
N PHE A 313 -10.82 16.10 7.42
CA PHE A 313 -10.27 15.87 6.08
C PHE A 313 -9.81 17.17 5.44
N VAL A 314 -10.68 18.17 5.44
CA VAL A 314 -10.35 19.50 4.90
C VAL A 314 -9.18 20.14 5.65
N ASP A 315 -9.22 20.10 6.99
CA ASP A 315 -8.15 20.66 7.83
C ASP A 315 -6.79 19.99 7.58
N THR A 316 -6.78 18.66 7.39
CA THR A 316 -5.53 17.91 7.21
C THR A 316 -4.91 18.15 5.84
N TYR A 317 -5.72 18.16 4.76
CA TYR A 317 -5.19 18.06 3.40
C TYR A 317 -5.33 19.36 2.58
N PHE A 318 -6.19 20.33 2.99
CA PHE A 318 -6.48 21.50 2.16
C PHE A 318 -6.35 22.85 2.89
N LYS A 319 -6.17 22.84 4.20
CA LYS A 319 -6.10 24.07 5.00
C LYS A 319 -4.72 24.71 4.96
N THR A 320 -3.65 23.88 4.98
CA THR A 320 -2.26 24.35 5.00
C THR A 320 -1.94 25.15 3.74
N PHE A 321 -2.29 24.61 2.57
CA PHE A 321 -2.11 25.29 1.29
C PHE A 321 -3.48 25.34 0.57
N ARG A 322 -4.10 26.51 0.65
CA ARG A 322 -5.48 26.66 0.17
C ARG A 322 -5.62 26.36 -1.31
N GLY A 323 -6.57 25.47 -1.66
CA GLY A 323 -6.84 25.05 -3.03
C GLY A 323 -5.89 23.98 -3.58
N MET A 324 -4.97 23.45 -2.77
CA MET A 324 -4.03 22.41 -3.14
C MET A 324 -4.17 21.24 -2.17
N TYR A 325 -4.05 20.01 -2.67
CA TYR A 325 -3.96 18.85 -1.81
C TYR A 325 -2.53 18.77 -1.23
N PHE A 326 -2.40 18.97 0.08
CA PHE A 326 -1.14 18.86 0.79
C PHE A 326 -0.85 17.40 1.17
N THR A 327 0.23 16.86 0.64
CA THR A 327 0.59 15.46 0.83
C THR A 327 1.19 15.18 2.22
N GLY A 328 1.72 16.20 2.89
CA GLY A 328 2.52 16.06 4.10
C GLY A 328 3.92 15.49 3.84
N ASP A 329 4.32 15.33 2.59
CA ASP A 329 5.65 14.91 2.18
C ASP A 329 6.45 16.09 1.62
N GLY A 330 7.77 16.06 1.84
CA GLY A 330 8.72 16.89 1.13
C GLY A 330 9.20 16.19 -0.13
N ALA A 331 9.59 16.95 -1.13
CA ALA A 331 10.18 16.42 -2.34
C ALA A 331 11.22 17.37 -2.94
N ARG A 332 12.14 16.79 -3.70
CA ARG A 332 13.08 17.48 -4.57
C ARG A 332 12.71 17.20 -6.03
N ARG A 333 12.76 18.22 -6.86
CA ARG A 333 12.61 18.12 -8.31
C ARG A 333 13.90 18.59 -8.99
N ASP A 334 14.41 17.81 -9.95
CA ASP A 334 15.59 18.19 -10.72
C ASP A 334 15.24 18.98 -12.00
N GLU A 335 16.29 19.33 -12.77
CA GLU A 335 16.17 20.09 -14.02
C GLU A 335 15.39 19.35 -15.12
N ASP A 336 15.36 18.01 -15.08
CA ASP A 336 14.58 17.18 -15.99
C ASP A 336 13.12 17.01 -15.54
N GLY A 337 12.74 17.61 -14.41
CA GLY A 337 11.40 17.53 -13.82
C GLY A 337 11.12 16.20 -13.10
N TYR A 338 12.16 15.48 -12.66
CA TYR A 338 12.04 14.24 -11.91
C TYR A 338 11.92 14.53 -10.42
N PHE A 339 11.07 13.75 -9.73
CA PHE A 339 10.80 13.90 -8.31
C PHE A 339 11.51 12.83 -7.48
N TRP A 340 12.16 13.26 -6.40
CA TRP A 340 12.60 12.44 -5.27
C TRP A 340 11.79 12.81 -4.05
N ILE A 341 11.21 11.83 -3.39
CA ILE A 341 10.49 12.07 -2.12
C ILE A 341 11.52 12.05 -1.00
N THR A 342 11.56 13.12 -0.22
CA THR A 342 12.55 13.30 0.86
C THR A 342 12.03 12.83 2.23
N GLY A 343 10.75 12.46 2.31
CA GLY A 343 10.11 11.95 3.52
C GLY A 343 9.00 12.86 4.05
N ARG A 344 8.44 12.49 5.21
CA ARG A 344 7.38 13.26 5.86
C ARG A 344 7.91 14.60 6.35
N VAL A 345 7.13 15.66 6.11
CA VAL A 345 7.49 17.01 6.58
C VAL A 345 7.56 17.07 8.11
N ASP A 346 6.75 16.26 8.80
CA ASP A 346 6.72 16.19 10.27
C ASP A 346 7.91 15.41 10.87
N ASP A 347 8.56 14.55 10.09
CA ASP A 347 9.66 13.65 10.52
C ASP A 347 11.05 14.14 10.06
N VAL A 348 11.14 15.38 9.55
CA VAL A 348 12.39 15.91 9.01
C VAL A 348 13.24 16.52 10.13
N LEU A 349 14.49 16.08 10.21
CA LEU A 349 15.50 16.70 11.07
C LEU A 349 16.14 17.90 10.34
N ASN A 350 16.12 19.09 10.97
CA ASN A 350 16.86 20.24 10.50
C ASN A 350 18.29 20.20 11.08
N VAL A 351 19.27 19.83 10.25
CA VAL A 351 20.68 19.84 10.64
C VAL A 351 21.38 20.97 9.90
N SER A 352 21.78 22.01 10.63
CA SER A 352 22.55 23.15 10.09
C SER A 352 21.92 23.82 8.86
N GLY A 353 20.59 23.91 8.81
CA GLY A 353 19.87 24.54 7.69
C GLY A 353 19.58 23.60 6.50
N HIS A 354 20.04 22.35 6.55
CA HIS A 354 19.66 21.31 5.61
C HIS A 354 18.55 20.45 6.19
N ARG A 355 17.52 20.23 5.38
CA ARG A 355 16.38 19.36 5.70
C ARG A 355 16.78 17.93 5.33
N MET A 356 17.00 17.08 6.32
CA MET A 356 17.33 15.67 6.10
C MET A 356 16.12 14.82 6.47
N GLY A 357 15.65 14.01 5.54
CA GLY A 357 14.62 13.00 5.81
C GLY A 357 15.20 11.84 6.64
N THR A 358 14.36 11.23 7.47
CA THR A 358 14.75 10.04 8.25
C THR A 358 15.23 8.86 7.38
N ALA A 359 14.89 8.87 6.08
CA ALA A 359 15.34 7.88 5.10
C ALA A 359 16.80 8.09 4.63
N GLU A 360 17.42 9.23 4.95
CA GLU A 360 18.81 9.55 4.59
C GLU A 360 19.79 9.24 5.72
N ILE A 361 19.28 8.91 6.90
CA ILE A 361 20.04 8.51 8.10
C ILE A 361 19.93 7.00 8.28
#